data_e696224d0a226eb091a1d07db1675991
#
_entry.id   e696224d0a226eb091a1d07db1675991
#
_cell.length_a   1.000
_cell.length_b   1.000
_cell.length_c   1.000
_cell.angle_alpha   90.00
_cell.angle_beta   90.00
_cell.angle_gamma   90.00
#
_symmetry.space_group_name_H-M   'P 1'
#
loop_
_entity.id
_entity.type
_entity.pdbx_description
1 polymer ?
#
loop_
_entity_poly.entity_id
_entity_poly.type
_entity_poly.pdbx_seq_one_letter_code
_entity_poly.pdbx_strand_id
1 'polypeptide(L)'
;MRIMSMHKATRDMEAGTPPPREVMEGMGPLMGEMMQAGVFVAGEGLRPSSLGVRLEFSSGKRTITKGPLRGDNELVSAYAIVKTASIDEAIEFASRSAAPDAVIDVRPVAEPWDFGAPRPANETKTRYMVIYKADARSESGTKPAEIRDPLVIDSARLQPSSKGRRLHFRGGKLTVTDGPFTESKELIAGFSILEVPSIDAAVPWAVRFAKLLGDIEIEMRPMY
;
A
#
# COMPACT_ATOMS: atom_id res chain seq x y z
N MET A 1 -13.74 12.48 -5.24
CA MET A 1 -13.07 11.29 -5.80
C MET A 1 -12.15 10.68 -4.76
N ARG A 2 -11.91 9.36 -4.84
CA ARG A 2 -10.99 8.70 -3.92
C ARG A 2 -9.61 8.58 -4.54
N ILE A 3 -8.60 8.92 -3.75
CA ILE A 3 -7.18 8.84 -4.10
C ILE A 3 -6.51 7.91 -3.10
N MET A 4 -5.81 6.90 -3.59
CA MET A 4 -4.90 6.11 -2.77
C MET A 4 -3.53 6.79 -2.78
N SER A 5 -3.07 7.20 -1.61
CA SER A 5 -1.75 7.79 -1.37
C SER A 5 -0.86 6.73 -0.74
N MET A 6 0.12 6.24 -1.47
CA MET A 6 1.02 5.14 -1.08
C MET A 6 2.40 5.70 -0.80
N HIS A 7 2.89 5.59 0.43
CA HIS A 7 4.27 5.94 0.76
C HIS A 7 5.19 4.73 0.57
N LYS A 8 6.36 5.00 0.00
CA LYS A 8 7.34 3.96 -0.29
C LYS A 8 8.14 3.59 0.96
N ALA A 9 8.60 2.35 1.00
CA ALA A 9 9.39 1.85 2.10
C ALA A 9 10.79 2.47 2.10
N THR A 10 11.21 2.96 3.26
CA THR A 10 12.61 3.32 3.50
C THR A 10 13.38 2.10 3.99
N ARG A 11 14.71 2.22 4.02
CA ARG A 11 15.59 1.18 4.58
C ARG A 11 15.25 0.85 6.04
N ASP A 12 14.95 1.87 6.83
CA ASP A 12 14.63 1.70 8.26
C ASP A 12 13.28 1.01 8.45
N MET A 13 12.27 1.36 7.64
CA MET A 13 10.97 0.67 7.65
C MET A 13 11.12 -0.81 7.27
N GLU A 14 11.92 -1.14 6.26
CA GLU A 14 12.19 -2.55 5.88
C GLU A 14 13.06 -3.29 6.89
N ALA A 15 13.88 -2.58 7.67
CA ALA A 15 14.62 -3.15 8.80
C ALA A 15 13.72 -3.37 10.05
N GLY A 16 12.47 -2.89 10.03
CA GLY A 16 11.57 -2.95 11.17
C GLY A 16 11.93 -1.98 12.29
N THR A 17 12.71 -0.94 11.99
CA THR A 17 13.05 0.11 12.95
C THR A 17 11.79 0.86 13.36
N PRO A 18 11.47 0.99 14.65
CA PRO A 18 10.33 1.77 15.10
C PRO A 18 10.39 3.22 14.59
N PRO A 19 9.26 3.82 14.23
CA PRO A 19 9.24 5.23 13.82
C PRO A 19 9.80 6.13 14.92
N PRO A 20 10.53 7.20 14.57
CA PRO A 20 10.98 8.21 15.52
C PRO A 20 9.81 8.76 16.35
N ARG A 21 10.09 9.19 17.58
CA ARG A 21 9.06 9.70 18.49
C ARG A 21 8.30 10.88 17.88
N GLU A 22 8.99 11.77 17.20
CA GLU A 22 8.42 12.95 16.55
C GLU A 22 7.40 12.56 15.46
N VAL A 23 7.66 11.45 14.73
CA VAL A 23 6.73 10.91 13.74
C VAL A 23 5.46 10.40 14.42
N MET A 24 5.62 9.65 15.52
CA MET A 24 4.47 9.10 16.27
C MET A 24 3.63 10.22 16.89
N GLU A 25 4.26 11.24 17.48
CA GLU A 25 3.59 12.38 18.09
C GLU A 25 2.91 13.28 17.04
N GLY A 26 3.50 13.43 15.86
CA GLY A 26 2.94 14.24 14.77
C GLY A 26 1.82 13.58 13.98
N MET A 27 1.81 12.25 13.93
CA MET A 27 0.83 11.50 13.15
C MET A 27 -0.60 11.68 13.67
N GLY A 28 -0.80 11.58 14.98
CA GLY A 28 -2.13 11.70 15.60
C GLY A 28 -2.83 13.04 15.27
N PRO A 29 -2.20 14.19 15.50
CA PRO A 29 -2.76 15.50 15.12
C PRO A 29 -3.09 15.60 13.62
N LEU A 30 -2.18 15.16 12.73
CA LEU A 30 -2.43 15.20 11.29
C LEU A 30 -3.65 14.36 10.89
N MET A 31 -3.74 13.14 11.41
CA MET A 31 -4.89 12.25 11.18
C MET A 31 -6.18 12.87 11.71
N GLY A 32 -6.15 13.50 12.90
CA GLY A 32 -7.30 14.19 13.48
C GLY A 32 -7.80 15.33 12.58
N GLU A 33 -6.91 16.14 12.06
CA GLU A 33 -7.27 17.21 11.12
C GLU A 33 -7.85 16.68 9.81
N MET A 34 -7.26 15.60 9.25
CA MET A 34 -7.76 14.97 8.03
C MET A 34 -9.16 14.37 8.23
N MET A 35 -9.43 13.79 9.40
CA MET A 35 -10.76 13.29 9.78
C MET A 35 -11.78 14.45 9.94
N GLN A 36 -11.40 15.52 10.62
CA GLN A 36 -12.25 16.70 10.79
C GLN A 36 -12.57 17.39 9.45
N ALA A 37 -11.61 17.40 8.52
CA ALA A 37 -11.80 17.91 7.18
C ALA A 37 -12.61 16.95 6.27
N GLY A 38 -12.97 15.76 6.75
CA GLY A 38 -13.66 14.73 5.95
C GLY A 38 -12.82 14.17 4.80
N VAL A 39 -11.50 14.33 4.86
CA VAL A 39 -10.58 13.92 3.78
C VAL A 39 -10.10 12.49 3.98
N PHE A 40 -9.87 12.04 5.21
CA PHE A 40 -9.38 10.70 5.50
C PHE A 40 -10.49 9.67 5.50
N VAL A 41 -10.35 8.63 4.69
CA VAL A 41 -11.30 7.51 4.61
C VAL A 41 -10.77 6.29 5.32
N ALA A 42 -9.55 5.89 5.01
CA ALA A 42 -8.87 4.71 5.56
C ALA A 42 -7.36 4.83 5.37
N GLY A 43 -6.61 4.01 6.08
CA GLY A 43 -5.17 3.90 5.87
C GLY A 43 -4.57 2.77 6.70
N GLU A 44 -3.53 2.15 6.17
CA GLU A 44 -2.83 1.04 6.81
C GLU A 44 -1.32 1.15 6.60
N GLY A 45 -0.57 0.80 7.63
CA GLY A 45 0.85 0.52 7.53
C GLY A 45 1.11 -0.94 7.20
N LEU A 46 2.23 -1.25 6.61
CA LEU A 46 2.66 -2.61 6.33
C LEU A 46 3.89 -2.95 7.16
N ARG A 47 3.95 -4.18 7.64
CA ARG A 47 5.16 -4.71 8.28
C ARG A 47 6.26 -4.93 7.23
N PRO A 48 7.54 -5.04 7.64
CA PRO A 48 8.66 -5.31 6.74
C PRO A 48 8.39 -6.44 5.75
N SER A 49 8.89 -6.31 4.54
CA SER A 49 8.70 -7.32 3.48
C SER A 49 9.31 -8.68 3.81
N SER A 50 10.27 -8.73 4.75
CA SER A 50 10.83 -9.97 5.29
C SER A 50 9.78 -10.90 5.91
N LEU A 51 8.63 -10.37 6.30
CA LEU A 51 7.49 -11.11 6.86
C LEU A 51 6.43 -11.45 5.81
N GLY A 52 6.65 -11.08 4.56
CA GLY A 52 5.74 -11.30 3.45
C GLY A 52 6.25 -12.31 2.45
N VAL A 53 5.46 -12.52 1.40
CA VAL A 53 5.81 -13.37 0.28
C VAL A 53 5.41 -12.71 -1.04
N ARG A 54 6.11 -13.05 -2.11
CA ARG A 54 5.73 -12.74 -3.50
C ARG A 54 5.31 -14.02 -4.21
N LEU A 55 4.18 -13.97 -4.88
CA LEU A 55 3.69 -14.99 -5.78
C LEU A 55 3.85 -14.51 -7.21
N GLU A 56 4.46 -15.32 -8.04
CA GLU A 56 4.62 -15.07 -9.46
C GLU A 56 3.96 -16.21 -10.22
N PHE A 57 3.04 -15.88 -11.11
CA PHE A 57 2.34 -16.82 -11.95
C PHE A 57 2.86 -16.70 -13.37
N SER A 58 3.29 -17.80 -13.96
CA SER A 58 3.77 -17.84 -15.34
C SER A 58 3.56 -19.21 -15.93
N SER A 59 2.96 -19.27 -17.12
CA SER A 59 2.73 -20.52 -17.87
C SER A 59 2.03 -21.60 -17.02
N GLY A 60 1.06 -21.19 -16.21
CA GLY A 60 0.29 -22.08 -15.32
C GLY A 60 1.04 -22.59 -14.09
N LYS A 61 2.26 -22.09 -13.84
CA LYS A 61 3.05 -22.39 -12.64
C LYS A 61 3.00 -21.24 -11.66
N ARG A 62 3.02 -21.55 -10.37
CA ARG A 62 3.13 -20.61 -9.26
C ARG A 62 4.48 -20.75 -8.60
N THR A 63 5.24 -19.66 -8.53
CA THR A 63 6.45 -19.53 -7.71
C THR A 63 6.16 -18.69 -6.48
N ILE A 64 6.69 -19.09 -5.33
CA ILE A 64 6.55 -18.36 -4.06
C ILE A 64 7.93 -17.98 -3.58
N THR A 65 8.20 -16.69 -3.47
CA THR A 65 9.43 -16.12 -2.93
C THR A 65 9.14 -15.53 -1.56
N LYS A 66 9.82 -16.02 -0.52
CA LYS A 66 9.75 -15.45 0.84
C LYS A 66 10.60 -14.20 0.91
N GLY A 67 10.12 -13.22 1.68
CA GLY A 67 10.88 -11.99 1.92
C GLY A 67 12.23 -12.20 2.62
N PRO A 68 13.10 -11.16 2.64
CA PRO A 68 12.80 -9.79 2.20
C PRO A 68 12.62 -9.68 0.67
N LEU A 69 11.55 -9.00 0.27
CA LEU A 69 11.23 -8.82 -1.13
C LEU A 69 12.14 -7.76 -1.76
N ARG A 70 12.49 -7.96 -3.01
CA ARG A 70 13.22 -6.95 -3.79
C ARG A 70 12.24 -6.20 -4.68
N GLY A 71 12.37 -4.88 -4.71
CA GLY A 71 11.63 -4.05 -5.66
C GLY A 71 12.09 -4.32 -7.08
N ASP A 72 11.12 -4.54 -7.97
CA ASP A 72 11.31 -4.62 -9.42
C ASP A 72 10.30 -3.69 -10.07
N ASN A 73 9.16 -4.18 -10.55
CA ASN A 73 8.05 -3.31 -10.92
C ASN A 73 7.00 -3.28 -9.80
N GLU A 74 7.07 -2.24 -8.98
CA GLU A 74 6.24 -2.08 -7.79
C GLU A 74 4.97 -1.23 -8.02
N LEU A 75 4.61 -0.97 -9.28
CA LEU A 75 3.34 -0.32 -9.60
C LEU A 75 2.17 -1.21 -9.15
N VAL A 76 1.20 -0.60 -8.48
CA VAL A 76 0.03 -1.30 -7.95
C VAL A 76 -1.16 -1.09 -8.85
N SER A 77 -1.90 -2.16 -9.17
CA SER A 77 -3.17 -2.09 -9.91
C SER A 77 -4.39 -2.27 -9.03
N ALA A 78 -4.25 -3.04 -7.95
CA ALA A 78 -5.31 -3.31 -6.98
C ALA A 78 -4.74 -3.79 -5.66
N TYR A 79 -5.56 -3.77 -4.61
CA TYR A 79 -5.26 -4.47 -3.37
C TYR A 79 -6.52 -5.12 -2.78
N ALA A 80 -6.31 -6.09 -1.90
CA ALA A 80 -7.30 -6.59 -0.97
C ALA A 80 -6.67 -6.73 0.41
N ILE A 81 -7.40 -6.37 1.46
CA ILE A 81 -7.05 -6.72 2.84
C ILE A 81 -7.91 -7.90 3.24
N VAL A 82 -7.25 -8.99 3.63
CA VAL A 82 -7.89 -10.21 4.12
C VAL A 82 -7.53 -10.44 5.58
N LYS A 83 -8.43 -11.06 6.33
CA LYS A 83 -8.21 -11.43 7.72
C LYS A 83 -8.23 -12.94 7.86
N THR A 84 -7.08 -13.55 8.07
CA THR A 84 -6.86 -15.00 8.01
C THR A 84 -6.12 -15.52 9.25
N ALA A 85 -6.21 -16.82 9.49
CA ALA A 85 -5.51 -17.46 10.60
C ALA A 85 -4.00 -17.59 10.35
N SER A 86 -3.59 -17.64 9.07
CA SER A 86 -2.18 -17.79 8.70
C SER A 86 -1.88 -17.08 7.38
N ILE A 87 -0.60 -16.87 7.10
CA ILE A 87 -0.15 -16.37 5.80
C ILE A 87 -0.46 -17.37 4.67
N ASP A 88 -0.45 -18.67 4.95
CA ASP A 88 -0.77 -19.72 3.95
C ASP A 88 -2.21 -19.58 3.46
N GLU A 89 -3.15 -19.27 4.35
CA GLU A 89 -4.55 -19.01 3.97
C GLU A 89 -4.65 -17.75 3.08
N ALA A 90 -3.88 -16.70 3.39
CA ALA A 90 -3.80 -15.50 2.56
C ALA A 90 -3.14 -15.77 1.19
N ILE A 91 -2.14 -16.66 1.12
CA ILE A 91 -1.51 -17.13 -0.11
C ILE A 91 -2.52 -17.89 -0.97
N GLU A 92 -3.31 -18.77 -0.39
CA GLU A 92 -4.34 -19.50 -1.13
C GLU A 92 -5.45 -18.58 -1.65
N PHE A 93 -5.86 -17.58 -0.87
CA PHE A 93 -6.75 -16.52 -1.35
C PHE A 93 -6.15 -15.79 -2.56
N ALA A 94 -4.89 -15.30 -2.43
CA ALA A 94 -4.21 -14.61 -3.51
C ALA A 94 -4.09 -15.47 -4.77
N SER A 95 -3.83 -16.76 -4.59
CA SER A 95 -3.71 -17.71 -5.70
C SER A 95 -5.03 -17.95 -6.45
N ARG A 96 -6.16 -18.02 -5.74
CA ARG A 96 -7.48 -18.16 -6.37
C ARG A 96 -7.91 -16.92 -7.14
N SER A 97 -7.45 -15.74 -6.71
CA SER A 97 -7.80 -14.45 -7.32
C SER A 97 -6.81 -13.98 -8.38
N ALA A 98 -5.74 -14.75 -8.62
CA ALA A 98 -4.67 -14.39 -9.54
C ALA A 98 -5.13 -14.50 -11.00
N ALA A 99 -4.79 -13.49 -11.82
CA ALA A 99 -4.81 -13.62 -13.26
C ALA A 99 -3.60 -14.45 -13.76
N PRO A 100 -3.64 -15.03 -14.95
CA PRO A 100 -2.46 -15.57 -15.59
C PRO A 100 -1.34 -14.51 -15.65
N ASP A 101 -0.11 -14.92 -15.39
CA ASP A 101 1.09 -14.05 -15.38
C ASP A 101 1.05 -12.91 -14.35
N ALA A 102 0.21 -13.01 -13.32
CA ALA A 102 0.13 -12.04 -12.24
C ALA A 102 1.36 -12.10 -11.32
N VAL A 103 1.75 -10.94 -10.80
CA VAL A 103 2.68 -10.81 -9.67
C VAL A 103 1.90 -10.23 -8.49
N ILE A 104 1.94 -10.91 -7.35
CA ILE A 104 1.16 -10.55 -6.17
C ILE A 104 2.04 -10.62 -4.93
N ASP A 105 2.07 -9.56 -4.14
CA ASP A 105 2.69 -9.59 -2.82
C ASP A 105 1.62 -9.82 -1.75
N VAL A 106 1.93 -10.64 -0.75
CA VAL A 106 1.13 -10.83 0.45
C VAL A 106 1.95 -10.35 1.63
N ARG A 107 1.53 -9.27 2.28
CA ARG A 107 2.27 -8.63 3.37
C ARG A 107 1.38 -8.45 4.61
N PRO A 108 1.88 -8.73 5.82
CA PRO A 108 1.14 -8.44 7.04
C PRO A 108 0.88 -6.93 7.17
N VAL A 109 -0.34 -6.58 7.56
CA VAL A 109 -0.70 -5.22 7.97
C VAL A 109 -0.11 -4.97 9.35
N ALA A 110 0.38 -3.77 9.59
CA ALA A 110 0.85 -3.35 10.90
C ALA A 110 -0.35 -3.12 11.84
N GLU A 111 -0.26 -3.68 13.03
CA GLU A 111 -1.32 -3.62 14.02
C GLU A 111 -0.87 -2.77 15.22
N PRO A 112 -1.80 -2.25 16.04
CA PRO A 112 -1.42 -1.45 17.21
C PRO A 112 -0.43 -2.14 18.17
N TRP A 113 -0.49 -3.46 18.27
CA TRP A 113 0.43 -4.23 19.11
C TRP A 113 1.85 -4.35 18.52
N ASP A 114 2.05 -4.10 17.23
CA ASP A 114 3.38 -3.98 16.64
C ASP A 114 4.08 -2.70 17.11
N PHE A 115 3.32 -1.74 17.67
CA PHE A 115 3.79 -0.47 18.23
C PHE A 115 3.64 -0.41 19.76
N GLY A 116 3.49 -1.57 20.42
CA GLY A 116 3.50 -1.68 21.88
C GLY A 116 2.13 -1.66 22.56
N ALA A 117 1.02 -1.54 21.83
CA ALA A 117 -0.30 -1.72 22.41
C ALA A 117 -0.56 -3.21 22.77
N PRO A 118 -1.37 -3.50 23.79
CA PRO A 118 -1.70 -4.88 24.13
C PRO A 118 -2.51 -5.54 23.02
N ARG A 119 -2.12 -6.77 22.65
CA ARG A 119 -2.91 -7.56 21.71
C ARG A 119 -4.16 -8.09 22.41
N PRO A 120 -5.38 -7.91 21.82
CA PRO A 120 -6.60 -8.48 22.38
C PRO A 120 -6.51 -10.00 22.51
N ALA A 121 -6.92 -10.56 23.66
CA ALA A 121 -6.78 -12.00 23.95
C ALA A 121 -7.56 -12.90 22.98
N ASN A 122 -8.64 -12.40 22.39
CA ASN A 122 -9.49 -13.10 21.42
C ASN A 122 -9.06 -12.87 19.96
N GLU A 123 -8.00 -12.10 19.71
CA GLU A 123 -7.50 -11.86 18.33
C GLU A 123 -6.56 -12.98 17.91
N THR A 124 -7.12 -13.93 17.18
CA THR A 124 -6.39 -15.11 16.67
C THR A 124 -6.02 -15.02 15.19
N LYS A 125 -6.52 -13.99 14.49
CA LYS A 125 -6.28 -13.77 13.07
C LYS A 125 -5.32 -12.61 12.84
N THR A 126 -4.72 -12.60 11.66
CA THR A 126 -3.83 -11.53 11.19
C THR A 126 -4.42 -10.94 9.92
N ARG A 127 -4.29 -9.62 9.76
CA ARG A 127 -4.65 -8.95 8.52
C ARG A 127 -3.46 -8.98 7.57
N TYR A 128 -3.71 -9.32 6.31
CA TYR A 128 -2.72 -9.31 5.25
C TYR A 128 -3.23 -8.42 4.11
N MET A 129 -2.35 -7.59 3.59
CA MET A 129 -2.59 -6.87 2.35
C MET A 129 -2.07 -7.72 1.19
N VAL A 130 -2.95 -8.06 0.29
CA VAL A 130 -2.68 -8.73 -0.99
C VAL A 130 -2.59 -7.63 -2.04
N ILE A 131 -1.40 -7.44 -2.61
CA ILE A 131 -1.06 -6.33 -3.50
C ILE A 131 -0.86 -6.88 -4.90
N TYR A 132 -1.74 -6.52 -5.83
CA TYR A 132 -1.66 -6.91 -7.22
C TYR A 132 -0.81 -5.90 -7.98
N LYS A 133 0.27 -6.38 -8.59
CA LYS A 133 1.13 -5.52 -9.40
C LYS A 133 0.45 -5.13 -10.71
N ALA A 134 0.78 -3.95 -11.20
CA ALA A 134 0.26 -3.48 -12.48
C ALA A 134 0.95 -4.23 -13.64
N ASP A 135 0.18 -4.47 -14.66
CA ASP A 135 0.57 -5.04 -15.93
C ASP A 135 0.19 -4.12 -17.10
N ALA A 136 0.55 -4.46 -18.31
CA ALA A 136 0.22 -3.68 -19.50
C ALA A 136 -1.30 -3.49 -19.66
N ARG A 137 -2.12 -4.46 -19.24
CA ARG A 137 -3.57 -4.39 -19.33
C ARG A 137 -4.16 -3.38 -18.35
N SER A 138 -3.75 -3.41 -17.09
CA SER A 138 -4.20 -2.43 -16.09
C SER A 138 -3.70 -1.02 -16.41
N GLU A 139 -2.49 -0.88 -16.93
CA GLU A 139 -1.93 0.42 -17.34
C GLU A 139 -2.56 0.96 -18.64
N SER A 140 -3.17 0.12 -19.49
CA SER A 140 -3.96 0.58 -20.64
C SER A 140 -5.35 1.14 -20.25
N GLY A 141 -5.72 1.09 -18.99
CA GLY A 141 -7.01 1.57 -18.47
C GLY A 141 -8.10 0.50 -18.39
N THR A 142 -7.76 -0.75 -18.63
CA THR A 142 -8.70 -1.85 -18.39
C THR A 142 -8.91 -1.99 -16.88
N LYS A 143 -10.14 -1.74 -16.43
CA LYS A 143 -10.51 -1.86 -15.02
C LYS A 143 -10.31 -3.30 -14.54
N PRO A 144 -9.49 -3.53 -13.50
CA PRO A 144 -9.33 -4.87 -12.93
C PRO A 144 -10.65 -5.43 -12.42
N ALA A 145 -10.78 -6.77 -12.42
CA ALA A 145 -11.96 -7.43 -11.90
C ALA A 145 -12.21 -7.10 -10.41
N GLU A 146 -13.46 -7.10 -10.02
CA GLU A 146 -13.82 -6.89 -8.62
C GLU A 146 -13.42 -8.11 -7.78
N ILE A 147 -12.77 -7.86 -6.65
CA ILE A 147 -12.33 -8.91 -5.74
C ILE A 147 -13.48 -9.16 -4.76
N ARG A 148 -14.13 -10.31 -4.90
CA ARG A 148 -15.23 -10.73 -4.04
C ARG A 148 -14.89 -12.06 -3.37
N ASP A 149 -14.70 -12.05 -2.07
CA ASP A 149 -14.41 -13.24 -1.26
C ASP A 149 -14.80 -12.92 0.19
N PRO A 150 -15.37 -13.85 0.95
CA PRO A 150 -15.73 -13.63 2.37
C PRO A 150 -14.55 -13.26 3.28
N LEU A 151 -13.32 -13.54 2.88
CA LEU A 151 -12.12 -13.17 3.64
C LEU A 151 -11.74 -11.69 3.47
N VAL A 152 -12.27 -11.03 2.42
CA VAL A 152 -11.94 -9.63 2.11
C VAL A 152 -12.70 -8.69 3.04
N ILE A 153 -11.96 -7.87 3.76
CA ILE A 153 -12.50 -6.83 4.63
C ILE A 153 -12.41 -5.43 4.01
N ASP A 154 -11.47 -5.24 3.07
CA ASP A 154 -11.34 -4.04 2.26
C ASP A 154 -10.63 -4.36 0.94
N SER A 155 -10.97 -3.64 -0.12
CA SER A 155 -10.30 -3.78 -1.42
C SER A 155 -10.52 -2.57 -2.30
N ALA A 156 -9.56 -2.29 -3.17
CA ALA A 156 -9.71 -1.26 -4.19
C ALA A 156 -8.91 -1.60 -5.46
N ARG A 157 -9.32 -0.92 -6.53
CA ARG A 157 -8.68 -0.97 -7.84
C ARG A 157 -8.23 0.42 -8.23
N LEU A 158 -7.02 0.52 -8.75
CA LEU A 158 -6.41 1.80 -9.11
C LEU A 158 -6.53 2.05 -10.62
N GLN A 159 -6.72 3.32 -10.97
CA GLN A 159 -6.63 3.74 -12.36
C GLN A 159 -5.17 3.69 -12.83
N PRO A 160 -4.90 3.72 -14.15
CA PRO A 160 -3.54 3.70 -14.71
C PRO A 160 -2.61 4.76 -14.10
N SER A 161 -1.31 4.49 -14.10
CA SER A 161 -0.29 5.41 -13.58
C SER A 161 -0.29 6.76 -14.30
N SER A 162 -0.76 6.81 -15.55
CA SER A 162 -0.96 8.04 -16.32
C SER A 162 -1.95 9.03 -15.69
N LYS A 163 -2.77 8.58 -14.76
CA LYS A 163 -3.70 9.42 -13.98
C LYS A 163 -3.16 9.74 -12.58
N GLY A 164 -1.99 9.19 -12.25
CA GLY A 164 -1.35 9.33 -10.95
C GLY A 164 -0.38 10.50 -10.87
N ARG A 165 0.09 10.72 -9.66
CA ARG A 165 1.10 11.72 -9.34
C ARG A 165 2.10 11.15 -8.33
N ARG A 166 3.37 11.47 -8.48
CA ARG A 166 4.44 11.02 -7.59
C ARG A 166 5.11 12.23 -6.96
N LEU A 167 5.23 12.21 -5.65
CA LEU A 167 5.87 13.22 -4.83
C LEU A 167 7.18 12.67 -4.30
N HIS A 168 8.29 13.32 -4.62
CA HIS A 168 9.60 13.03 -4.05
C HIS A 168 9.95 14.12 -3.05
N PHE A 169 10.06 13.75 -1.80
CA PHE A 169 10.46 14.63 -0.72
C PHE A 169 11.87 14.27 -0.30
N ARG A 170 12.85 15.16 -0.56
CA ARG A 170 14.26 14.95 -0.24
C ARG A 170 14.93 16.24 0.21
N GLY A 171 15.61 16.21 1.36
CA GLY A 171 16.32 17.36 1.91
C GLY A 171 15.41 18.59 2.05
N GLY A 172 14.16 18.41 2.44
CA GLY A 172 13.17 19.49 2.59
C GLY A 172 12.60 20.01 1.26
N LYS A 173 13.04 19.50 0.10
CA LYS A 173 12.53 19.88 -1.22
C LYS A 173 11.49 18.90 -1.71
N LEU A 174 10.42 19.44 -2.30
CA LEU A 174 9.39 18.67 -2.96
C LEU A 174 9.57 18.73 -4.48
N THR A 175 9.57 17.57 -5.14
CA THR A 175 9.41 17.44 -6.58
C THR A 175 8.13 16.66 -6.86
N VAL A 176 7.31 17.14 -7.77
CA VAL A 176 6.07 16.51 -8.20
C VAL A 176 6.22 16.08 -9.65
N THR A 177 5.90 14.82 -9.93
CA THR A 177 5.94 14.25 -11.28
C THR A 177 4.58 13.66 -11.61
N ASP A 178 4.01 14.06 -12.74
CA ASP A 178 2.80 13.45 -13.28
C ASP A 178 3.14 12.14 -14.00
N GLY A 179 2.21 11.15 -13.95
CA GLY A 179 2.37 9.92 -14.70
C GLY A 179 2.27 10.14 -16.23
N PRO A 180 2.49 9.11 -17.06
CA PRO A 180 2.63 7.70 -16.66
C PRO A 180 3.99 7.41 -16.03
N PHE A 181 4.00 6.44 -15.10
CA PHE A 181 5.23 5.95 -14.48
C PHE A 181 5.68 4.67 -15.20
N THR A 182 6.93 4.63 -15.63
CA THR A 182 7.48 3.45 -16.33
C THR A 182 7.79 2.32 -15.37
N GLU A 183 8.17 2.65 -14.13
CA GLU A 183 8.52 1.69 -13.09
C GLU A 183 8.39 2.32 -11.69
N SER A 184 8.41 1.48 -10.68
CA SER A 184 8.61 1.86 -9.28
C SER A 184 9.46 0.77 -8.64
N LYS A 185 10.63 1.12 -8.10
CA LYS A 185 11.57 0.15 -7.53
C LYS A 185 11.40 -0.06 -6.05
N GLU A 186 10.78 0.89 -5.36
CA GLU A 186 10.57 0.82 -3.93
C GLU A 186 9.22 0.17 -3.60
N LEU A 187 9.25 -0.78 -2.66
CA LEU A 187 8.05 -1.37 -2.07
C LEU A 187 7.21 -0.30 -1.38
N ILE A 188 5.90 -0.49 -1.32
CA ILE A 188 5.06 0.36 -0.47
C ILE A 188 5.22 -0.04 1.00
N ALA A 189 5.25 0.95 1.91
CA ALA A 189 5.27 0.73 3.35
C ALA A 189 3.89 0.93 3.99
N GLY A 190 2.97 1.55 3.27
CA GLY A 190 1.60 1.77 3.69
C GLY A 190 0.87 2.70 2.73
N PHE A 191 -0.39 2.95 3.05
CA PHE A 191 -1.24 3.82 2.25
C PHE A 191 -2.27 4.56 3.09
N SER A 192 -2.81 5.62 2.50
CA SER A 192 -4.03 6.30 2.96
C SER A 192 -4.99 6.47 1.79
N ILE A 193 -6.28 6.33 2.04
CA ILE A 193 -7.34 6.66 1.09
C ILE A 193 -7.89 8.02 1.45
N LEU A 194 -7.81 8.95 0.50
CA LEU A 194 -8.27 10.31 0.65
C LEU A 194 -9.50 10.54 -0.23
N GLU A 195 -10.54 11.15 0.34
CA GLU A 195 -11.70 11.61 -0.41
C GLU A 195 -11.60 13.12 -0.62
N VAL A 196 -11.36 13.53 -1.85
CA VAL A 196 -11.04 14.91 -2.23
C VAL A 196 -11.65 15.27 -3.58
N PRO A 197 -11.83 16.59 -3.88
CA PRO A 197 -12.36 17.03 -5.18
C PRO A 197 -11.46 16.65 -6.37
N SER A 198 -10.14 16.68 -6.21
CA SER A 198 -9.16 16.41 -7.26
C SER A 198 -7.86 15.84 -6.67
N ILE A 199 -6.98 15.29 -7.53
CA ILE A 199 -5.64 14.85 -7.09
C ILE A 199 -4.80 16.04 -6.60
N ASP A 200 -5.01 17.25 -7.15
CA ASP A 200 -4.35 18.48 -6.66
C ASP A 200 -4.72 18.78 -5.20
N ALA A 201 -5.98 18.54 -4.82
CA ALA A 201 -6.45 18.73 -3.46
C ALA A 201 -5.88 17.71 -2.48
N ALA A 202 -5.39 16.55 -2.96
CA ALA A 202 -4.71 15.55 -2.14
C ALA A 202 -3.25 15.92 -1.86
N VAL A 203 -2.57 16.65 -2.77
CA VAL A 203 -1.14 16.98 -2.65
C VAL A 203 -0.78 17.66 -1.33
N PRO A 204 -1.48 18.70 -0.84
CA PRO A 204 -1.14 19.34 0.42
C PRO A 204 -1.13 18.37 1.62
N TRP A 205 -2.05 17.42 1.65
CA TRP A 205 -2.13 16.40 2.70
C TRP A 205 -0.96 15.41 2.62
N ALA A 206 -0.66 14.93 1.41
CA ALA A 206 0.50 14.08 1.19
C ALA A 206 1.83 14.77 1.54
N VAL A 207 1.95 16.07 1.25
CA VAL A 207 3.14 16.87 1.64
C VAL A 207 3.28 16.98 3.15
N ARG A 208 2.17 17.20 3.87
CA ARG A 208 2.19 17.26 5.35
C ARG A 208 2.61 15.91 5.93
N PHE A 209 2.09 14.82 5.39
CA PHE A 209 2.48 13.46 5.77
C PHE A 209 3.98 13.20 5.47
N ALA A 210 4.47 13.59 4.28
CA ALA A 210 5.88 13.45 3.92
C ALA A 210 6.80 14.22 4.85
N LYS A 211 6.41 15.43 5.29
CA LYS A 211 7.20 16.23 6.24
C LYS A 211 7.39 15.54 7.60
N LEU A 212 6.45 14.72 8.03
CA LEU A 212 6.61 13.92 9.25
C LEU A 212 7.58 12.77 9.05
N LEU A 213 7.53 12.12 7.89
CA LEU A 213 8.36 10.95 7.59
C LEU A 213 9.80 11.31 7.16
N GLY A 214 10.03 12.55 6.74
CA GLY A 214 11.33 12.98 6.19
C GLY A 214 11.47 12.65 4.71
N ASP A 215 12.66 12.20 4.30
CA ASP A 215 12.95 11.86 2.91
C ASP A 215 12.14 10.63 2.48
N ILE A 216 11.11 10.84 1.65
CA ILE A 216 10.15 9.83 1.25
C ILE A 216 9.62 10.06 -0.16
N GLU A 217 9.27 8.98 -0.84
CA GLU A 217 8.45 9.00 -2.05
C GLU A 217 7.01 8.63 -1.73
N ILE A 218 6.06 9.36 -2.28
CA ILE A 218 4.62 9.08 -2.20
C ILE A 218 4.06 9.01 -3.61
N GLU A 219 3.40 7.89 -3.95
CA GLU A 219 2.65 7.74 -5.18
C GLU A 219 1.16 7.88 -4.89
N MET A 220 0.49 8.79 -5.59
CA MET A 220 -0.95 9.01 -5.49
C MET A 220 -1.63 8.50 -6.76
N ARG A 221 -2.66 7.67 -6.59
CA ARG A 221 -3.42 7.08 -7.69
C ARG A 221 -4.92 7.25 -7.46
N PRO A 222 -5.67 7.73 -8.46
CA PRO A 222 -7.12 7.69 -8.42
C PRO A 222 -7.63 6.23 -8.35
N MET A 223 -8.71 6.04 -7.62
CA MET A 223 -9.40 4.76 -7.53
C MET A 223 -10.57 4.71 -8.53
N TYR A 224 -10.97 3.51 -8.95
CA TYR A 224 -12.14 3.31 -9.79
C TYR A 224 -13.45 3.43 -9.02
#